data_c4d3c56d5221d7abe17ca22572cf4a1d
#
_entry.id   c4d3c56d5221d7abe17ca22572cf4a1d
#
_cell.length_a   1.000
_cell.length_b   1.000
_cell.length_c   1.000
_cell.angle_alpha   90.00
_cell.angle_beta   90.00
_cell.angle_gamma   90.00
#
_symmetry.space_group_name_H-M   'P 1'
#
loop_
_entity.id
_entity.type
_entity.pdbx_description
1 polymer ?
#
loop_
_entity_poly.entity_id
_entity_poly.type
_entity_poly.pdbx_seq_one_letter_code
_entity_poly.pdbx_strand_id
1 'polypeptide(L)'
;KAPTVVIVDDRIDLEDQITGDFTRAEIPNIDSISSKQELEEKIHQRKILITTIFKFGDLNDGEVIDERDNIILLMDEAHRTQEGDLGKKMRTALPNAFFFGLTGTPINRNDHNTFACFGAEEDKYGYISKYTFQNSVADGATLELNFKTVPVEMHLDDAKLQKEFDELTDQISEEDKNELVRRTSVDAFFT
;
A
#
# COMPACT_ATOMS: atom_id res chain seq x y z
N LYS A 1 -19.73 -10.26 -22.97
CA LYS A 1 -20.45 -9.06 -22.43
C LYS A 1 -19.42 -8.08 -21.91
N ALA A 2 -19.64 -6.74 -22.01
CA ALA A 2 -18.71 -5.77 -21.47
C ALA A 2 -18.59 -5.95 -19.94
N PRO A 3 -17.38 -5.92 -19.36
CA PRO A 3 -17.19 -6.03 -17.92
C PRO A 3 -17.59 -4.74 -17.18
N THR A 4 -17.77 -4.85 -15.86
CA THR A 4 -17.64 -3.72 -14.95
C THR A 4 -16.17 -3.65 -14.54
N VAL A 5 -15.56 -2.48 -14.67
CA VAL A 5 -14.18 -2.25 -14.21
C VAL A 5 -14.21 -1.36 -12.97
N VAL A 6 -13.56 -1.77 -11.91
CA VAL A 6 -13.47 -1.00 -10.67
C VAL A 6 -12.00 -0.66 -10.42
N ILE A 7 -11.69 0.63 -10.44
CA ILE A 7 -10.37 1.14 -10.08
C ILE A 7 -10.42 1.47 -8.59
N VAL A 8 -9.57 0.82 -7.82
CA VAL A 8 -9.51 0.95 -6.36
C VAL A 8 -8.18 1.56 -5.96
N ASP A 9 -8.24 2.70 -5.29
CA ASP A 9 -7.09 3.40 -4.74
C ASP A 9 -7.10 3.36 -3.20
N ASP A 10 -5.97 3.61 -2.58
CA ASP A 10 -5.86 3.80 -1.13
C ASP A 10 -5.96 5.28 -0.70
N ARG A 11 -5.99 6.22 -1.67
CA ARG A 11 -5.95 7.67 -1.45
C ARG A 11 -7.12 8.39 -2.10
N ILE A 12 -7.81 9.21 -1.31
CA ILE A 12 -8.96 10.01 -1.78
C ILE A 12 -8.52 11.04 -2.83
N ASP A 13 -7.34 11.65 -2.66
CA ASP A 13 -6.84 12.69 -3.57
C ASP A 13 -6.62 12.19 -5.00
N LEU A 14 -6.34 10.89 -5.18
CA LEU A 14 -6.10 10.27 -6.47
C LEU A 14 -7.41 9.98 -7.22
N GLU A 15 -8.52 9.78 -6.53
CA GLU A 15 -9.84 9.57 -7.14
C GLU A 15 -10.21 10.74 -8.06
N ASP A 16 -10.06 11.98 -7.58
CA ASP A 16 -10.34 13.18 -8.37
C ASP A 16 -9.37 13.33 -9.56
N GLN A 17 -8.08 13.01 -9.35
CA GLN A 17 -7.08 13.08 -10.39
C GLN A 17 -7.35 12.07 -11.50
N ILE A 18 -7.58 10.79 -11.16
CA ILE A 18 -7.88 9.72 -12.14
C ILE A 18 -9.16 10.06 -12.91
N THR A 19 -10.21 10.50 -12.22
CA THR A 19 -11.46 10.92 -12.85
C THR A 19 -11.22 12.07 -13.82
N GLY A 20 -10.41 13.06 -13.45
CA GLY A 20 -10.04 14.18 -14.29
C GLY A 20 -9.22 13.78 -15.52
N ASP A 21 -8.26 12.85 -15.36
CA ASP A 21 -7.43 12.33 -16.44
C ASP A 21 -8.25 11.53 -17.46
N PHE A 22 -9.14 10.68 -16.97
CA PHE A 22 -10.02 9.89 -17.84
C PHE A 22 -11.04 10.76 -18.58
N THR A 23 -11.54 11.80 -17.91
CA THR A 23 -12.42 12.78 -18.56
C THR A 23 -11.68 13.53 -19.67
N ARG A 24 -10.43 13.96 -19.44
CA ARG A 24 -9.58 14.60 -20.45
C ARG A 24 -9.24 13.66 -21.61
N ALA A 25 -9.09 12.37 -21.33
CA ALA A 25 -8.86 11.35 -22.33
C ALA A 25 -10.14 10.91 -23.07
N GLU A 26 -11.28 11.54 -22.79
CA GLU A 26 -12.59 11.26 -23.39
C GLU A 26 -13.02 9.78 -23.21
N ILE A 27 -12.61 9.13 -22.12
CA ILE A 27 -13.01 7.75 -21.82
C ILE A 27 -14.47 7.76 -21.35
N PRO A 28 -15.39 7.04 -22.05
CA PRO A 28 -16.81 7.09 -21.71
C PRO A 28 -17.16 6.19 -20.53
N ASN A 29 -18.32 6.43 -19.94
CA ASN A 29 -18.94 5.56 -18.91
C ASN A 29 -18.12 5.42 -17.63
N ILE A 30 -17.64 6.54 -17.10
CA ILE A 30 -16.91 6.60 -15.84
C ILE A 30 -17.81 7.21 -14.77
N ASP A 31 -17.83 6.60 -13.60
CA ASP A 31 -18.47 7.13 -12.39
C ASP A 31 -17.50 7.04 -11.20
N SER A 32 -17.44 8.08 -10.40
CA SER A 32 -16.83 8.03 -9.08
C SER A 32 -17.82 7.53 -8.04
N ILE A 33 -17.35 6.80 -7.04
CA ILE A 33 -18.14 6.17 -5.97
C ILE A 33 -17.78 6.81 -4.64
N SER A 34 -18.69 7.61 -4.10
CA SER A 34 -18.46 8.37 -2.87
C SER A 34 -18.97 7.68 -1.59
N SER A 35 -19.83 6.65 -1.73
CA SER A 35 -20.42 5.95 -0.60
C SER A 35 -20.61 4.46 -0.84
N LYS A 36 -20.80 3.68 0.25
CA LYS A 36 -21.21 2.27 0.19
C LYS A 36 -22.47 2.08 -0.65
N GLN A 37 -23.49 2.91 -0.44
CA GLN A 37 -24.76 2.82 -1.16
C GLN A 37 -24.55 2.99 -2.68
N GLU A 38 -23.76 3.96 -3.09
CA GLU A 38 -23.40 4.14 -4.51
C GLU A 38 -22.64 2.95 -5.08
N LEU A 39 -21.75 2.34 -4.29
CA LEU A 39 -21.03 1.12 -4.71
C LEU A 39 -22.02 -0.02 -4.97
N GLU A 40 -22.94 -0.28 -4.05
CA GLU A 40 -23.98 -1.32 -4.19
C GLU A 40 -24.89 -1.08 -5.40
N GLU A 41 -25.30 0.16 -5.64
CA GLU A 41 -26.18 0.52 -6.76
C GLU A 41 -25.48 0.45 -8.12
N LYS A 42 -24.22 0.92 -8.19
CA LYS A 42 -23.50 1.10 -9.45
C LYS A 42 -22.66 -0.13 -9.87
N ILE A 43 -22.29 -1.00 -8.94
CA ILE A 43 -21.47 -2.18 -9.24
C ILE A 43 -22.09 -3.07 -10.33
N HIS A 44 -23.40 -3.14 -10.40
CA HIS A 44 -24.15 -3.92 -11.39
C HIS A 44 -24.15 -3.30 -12.80
N GLN A 45 -23.67 -2.08 -12.94
CA GLN A 45 -23.62 -1.36 -14.20
C GLN A 45 -22.32 -1.71 -14.96
N ARG A 46 -22.38 -1.68 -16.27
CA ARG A 46 -21.21 -1.93 -17.14
C ARG A 46 -20.46 -0.64 -17.39
N LYS A 47 -19.77 -0.19 -16.38
CA LYS A 47 -19.06 1.08 -16.34
C LYS A 47 -17.64 0.91 -15.77
N ILE A 48 -16.88 1.96 -15.88
CA ILE A 48 -15.65 2.14 -15.12
C ILE A 48 -16.02 2.90 -13.85
N LEU A 49 -15.82 2.27 -12.72
CA LEU A 49 -16.09 2.83 -11.39
C LEU A 49 -14.75 3.16 -10.74
N ILE A 50 -14.62 4.36 -10.20
CA ILE A 50 -13.44 4.79 -9.46
C ILE A 50 -13.83 4.94 -8.00
N THR A 51 -13.08 4.33 -7.09
CA THR A 51 -13.40 4.31 -5.66
C THR A 51 -12.15 4.14 -4.81
N THR A 52 -12.29 4.37 -3.52
CA THR A 52 -11.25 4.01 -2.54
C THR A 52 -11.58 2.69 -1.83
N ILE A 53 -10.55 1.99 -1.35
CA ILE A 53 -10.71 0.74 -0.60
C ILE A 53 -11.58 0.92 0.65
N PHE A 54 -11.63 2.12 1.21
CA PHE A 54 -12.40 2.45 2.41
C PHE A 54 -13.91 2.24 2.24
N LYS A 55 -14.44 2.34 1.00
CA LYS A 55 -15.86 2.11 0.73
C LYS A 55 -16.28 0.65 0.96
N PHE A 56 -15.33 -0.28 0.82
CA PHE A 56 -15.53 -1.68 1.18
C PHE A 56 -15.49 -1.90 2.69
N GLY A 57 -14.88 -0.99 3.46
CA GLY A 57 -14.83 -1.05 4.91
C GLY A 57 -16.20 -0.94 5.57
N ASP A 58 -17.11 -0.20 4.96
CA ASP A 58 -18.49 0.02 5.45
C ASP A 58 -19.42 -1.19 5.21
N LEU A 59 -18.96 -2.20 4.44
CA LEU A 59 -19.70 -3.45 4.25
C LEU A 59 -19.68 -4.28 5.54
N ASN A 60 -20.75 -5.05 5.76
CA ASN A 60 -20.80 -6.01 6.85
C ASN A 60 -19.86 -7.20 6.59
N ASP A 61 -19.46 -7.89 7.64
CA ASP A 61 -18.65 -9.09 7.49
C ASP A 61 -19.44 -10.18 6.76
N GLY A 62 -18.85 -10.75 5.70
CA GLY A 62 -19.49 -11.76 4.87
C GLY A 62 -20.49 -11.22 3.84
N GLU A 63 -20.66 -9.90 3.72
CA GLU A 63 -21.58 -9.30 2.76
C GLU A 63 -21.09 -9.48 1.32
N VAL A 64 -21.92 -10.05 0.46
CA VAL A 64 -21.68 -10.22 -0.97
C VAL A 64 -22.55 -9.21 -1.72
N ILE A 65 -21.93 -8.35 -2.54
CA ILE A 65 -22.65 -7.33 -3.31
C ILE A 65 -22.87 -7.72 -4.77
N ASP A 66 -21.97 -8.54 -5.35
CA ASP A 66 -22.13 -9.01 -6.72
C ASP A 66 -21.33 -10.32 -6.95
N GLU A 67 -21.99 -11.35 -7.46
CA GLU A 67 -21.40 -12.67 -7.75
C GLU A 67 -21.00 -12.86 -9.22
N ARG A 68 -21.09 -11.83 -10.04
CA ARG A 68 -20.73 -11.95 -11.46
C ARG A 68 -19.23 -12.21 -11.65
N ASP A 69 -18.91 -12.96 -12.68
CA ASP A 69 -17.56 -13.33 -13.12
C ASP A 69 -16.95 -12.35 -14.15
N ASN A 70 -17.65 -11.28 -14.49
CA ASN A 70 -17.20 -10.27 -15.44
C ASN A 70 -16.98 -8.89 -14.76
N ILE A 71 -16.50 -8.91 -13.55
CA ILE A 71 -16.04 -7.74 -12.79
C ILE A 71 -14.51 -7.79 -12.73
N ILE A 72 -13.87 -6.68 -13.04
CA ILE A 72 -12.41 -6.53 -13.00
C ILE A 72 -12.05 -5.43 -12.02
N LEU A 73 -11.26 -5.73 -11.01
CA LEU A 73 -10.70 -4.76 -10.08
C LEU A 73 -9.25 -4.46 -10.45
N LEU A 74 -8.94 -3.19 -10.64
CA LEU A 74 -7.58 -2.68 -10.80
C LEU A 74 -7.21 -1.95 -9.51
N MET A 75 -6.27 -2.50 -8.76
CA MET A 75 -5.88 -1.98 -7.45
C MET A 75 -4.54 -1.29 -7.56
N ASP A 76 -4.53 0.02 -7.34
CA ASP A 76 -3.28 0.76 -7.20
C ASP A 76 -2.70 0.55 -5.80
N GLU A 77 -1.39 0.71 -5.68
CA GLU A 77 -0.62 0.43 -4.47
C GLU A 77 -1.02 -0.91 -3.80
N ALA A 78 -1.15 -1.95 -4.64
CA ALA A 78 -1.68 -3.25 -4.23
C ALA A 78 -0.99 -3.88 -3.03
N HIS A 79 0.28 -3.53 -2.75
CA HIS A 79 1.01 -3.98 -1.57
C HIS A 79 0.40 -3.46 -0.26
N ARG A 80 -0.31 -2.33 -0.27
CA ARG A 80 -0.96 -1.72 0.92
C ARG A 80 -2.35 -2.27 1.16
N THR A 81 -3.05 -2.65 0.10
CA THR A 81 -4.45 -3.11 0.16
C THR A 81 -4.61 -4.57 0.59
N GLN A 82 -3.50 -5.30 0.74
CA GLN A 82 -3.51 -6.69 1.23
C GLN A 82 -3.76 -6.78 2.73
N GLU A 83 -3.44 -5.71 3.46
CA GLU A 83 -3.41 -5.70 4.91
C GLU A 83 -4.81 -5.46 5.48
N GLY A 84 -5.21 -6.35 6.39
CA GLY A 84 -6.37 -6.16 7.23
C GLY A 84 -7.72 -6.58 6.63
N ASP A 85 -8.75 -6.13 7.31
CA ASP A 85 -10.12 -6.54 7.04
C ASP A 85 -10.69 -5.97 5.72
N LEU A 86 -10.15 -4.84 5.22
CA LEU A 86 -10.64 -4.19 4.00
C LEU A 86 -10.44 -5.06 2.75
N GLY A 87 -9.24 -5.61 2.58
CA GLY A 87 -8.96 -6.49 1.45
C GLY A 87 -9.78 -7.79 1.48
N LYS A 88 -10.01 -8.33 2.69
CA LYS A 88 -10.90 -9.49 2.88
C LYS A 88 -12.34 -9.16 2.55
N LYS A 89 -12.87 -8.06 3.07
CA LYS A 89 -14.24 -7.58 2.81
C LYS A 89 -14.47 -7.40 1.31
N MET A 90 -13.54 -6.75 0.63
CA MET A 90 -13.62 -6.55 -0.83
C MET A 90 -13.67 -7.86 -1.61
N ARG A 91 -12.81 -8.84 -1.28
CA ARG A 91 -12.82 -10.17 -1.92
C ARG A 91 -14.10 -10.96 -1.60
N THR A 92 -14.59 -10.84 -0.38
CA THR A 92 -15.87 -11.45 0.02
C THR A 92 -17.05 -10.80 -0.70
N ALA A 93 -17.03 -9.48 -0.85
CA ALA A 93 -18.08 -8.72 -1.51
C ALA A 93 -18.19 -9.04 -3.01
N LEU A 94 -17.07 -9.41 -3.66
CA LEU A 94 -16.97 -9.69 -5.09
C LEU A 94 -16.24 -11.03 -5.34
N PRO A 95 -16.81 -12.17 -4.95
CA PRO A 95 -16.09 -13.45 -4.86
C PRO A 95 -15.61 -14.01 -6.20
N ASN A 96 -16.24 -13.65 -7.30
CA ASN A 96 -15.91 -14.14 -8.64
C ASN A 96 -15.23 -13.08 -9.53
N ALA A 97 -14.86 -11.93 -8.94
CA ALA A 97 -14.18 -10.86 -9.68
C ALA A 97 -12.70 -11.19 -9.93
N PHE A 98 -12.14 -10.62 -11.00
CA PHE A 98 -10.71 -10.65 -11.27
C PHE A 98 -10.00 -9.48 -10.58
N PHE A 99 -8.96 -9.78 -9.81
CA PHE A 99 -8.19 -8.79 -9.07
C PHE A 99 -6.80 -8.62 -9.68
N PHE A 100 -6.51 -7.43 -10.19
CA PHE A 100 -5.20 -7.06 -10.71
C PHE A 100 -4.55 -6.04 -9.79
N GLY A 101 -3.37 -6.34 -9.28
CA GLY A 101 -2.58 -5.44 -8.45
C GLY A 101 -1.52 -4.71 -9.23
N LEU A 102 -1.46 -3.40 -9.09
CA LEU A 102 -0.42 -2.51 -9.60
C LEU A 102 0.39 -2.00 -8.42
N THR A 103 1.71 -2.11 -8.45
CA THR A 103 2.57 -1.60 -7.38
C THR A 103 4.02 -1.44 -7.82
N GLY A 104 4.65 -0.36 -7.38
CA GLY A 104 6.09 -0.15 -7.55
C GLY A 104 6.94 -0.90 -6.51
N THR A 105 6.34 -1.34 -5.39
CA THR A 105 7.03 -1.93 -4.24
C THR A 105 6.35 -3.21 -3.74
N PRO A 106 6.32 -4.29 -4.56
CA PRO A 106 5.69 -5.54 -4.15
C PRO A 106 6.39 -6.14 -2.93
N ILE A 107 5.62 -6.66 -1.99
CA ILE A 107 6.11 -7.31 -0.78
C ILE A 107 6.13 -8.83 -1.00
N ASN A 108 7.24 -9.47 -0.61
CA ASN A 108 7.40 -10.91 -0.65
C ASN A 108 7.89 -11.41 0.72
N ARG A 109 6.97 -11.47 1.70
CA ARG A 109 7.21 -11.99 3.04
C ARG A 109 6.16 -13.05 3.37
N ASN A 110 6.44 -13.90 4.35
CA ASN A 110 5.52 -14.98 4.72
C ASN A 110 4.16 -14.49 5.22
N ASP A 111 4.14 -13.34 5.89
CA ASP A 111 2.95 -12.67 6.44
C ASP A 111 2.28 -11.72 5.45
N HIS A 112 3.05 -11.16 4.51
CA HIS A 112 2.60 -10.21 3.51
C HIS A 112 3.21 -10.54 2.15
N ASN A 113 2.41 -11.09 1.23
CA ASN A 113 2.89 -11.52 -0.07
C ASN A 113 1.99 -11.03 -1.21
N THR A 114 2.43 -9.97 -1.89
CA THR A 114 1.71 -9.37 -3.02
C THR A 114 1.53 -10.37 -4.17
N PHE A 115 2.54 -11.21 -4.41
CA PHE A 115 2.49 -12.21 -5.47
C PHE A 115 1.49 -13.32 -5.16
N ALA A 116 1.38 -13.75 -3.91
CA ALA A 116 0.38 -14.73 -3.49
C ALA A 116 -1.05 -14.18 -3.55
N CYS A 117 -1.22 -12.86 -3.36
CA CYS A 117 -2.54 -12.23 -3.39
C CYS A 117 -3.06 -11.92 -4.81
N PHE A 118 -2.18 -11.58 -5.74
CA PHE A 118 -2.53 -11.07 -7.07
C PHE A 118 -1.93 -11.87 -8.24
N GLY A 119 -0.92 -12.69 -7.99
CA GLY A 119 -0.35 -13.56 -9.01
C GLY A 119 -1.24 -14.74 -9.32
N ALA A 120 -1.26 -15.16 -10.58
CA ALA A 120 -1.93 -16.38 -11.02
C ALA A 120 -0.95 -17.57 -11.02
N GLU A 121 -1.47 -18.81 -10.91
CA GLU A 121 -0.65 -20.03 -10.94
C GLU A 121 0.07 -20.19 -12.29
N GLU A 122 -0.52 -19.66 -13.36
CA GLU A 122 0.02 -19.69 -14.73
C GLU A 122 1.18 -18.69 -14.91
N ASP A 123 1.31 -17.71 -14.05
CA ASP A 123 2.36 -16.70 -14.14
C ASP A 123 3.71 -17.28 -13.70
N LYS A 124 4.66 -17.38 -14.62
CA LYS A 124 5.98 -17.97 -14.40
C LYS A 124 6.72 -17.40 -13.18
N TYR A 125 6.48 -16.14 -12.87
CA TYR A 125 7.16 -15.41 -11.78
C TYR A 125 6.20 -14.87 -10.72
N GLY A 126 4.91 -15.23 -10.80
CA GLY A 126 3.86 -14.71 -9.92
C GLY A 126 3.44 -13.27 -10.26
N TYR A 127 3.74 -12.78 -11.47
CA TYR A 127 3.31 -11.49 -11.98
C TYR A 127 3.23 -11.48 -13.51
N ILE A 128 2.32 -10.67 -14.05
CA ILE A 128 2.07 -10.56 -15.49
C ILE A 128 3.20 -9.77 -16.18
N SER A 129 3.61 -8.64 -15.60
CA SER A 129 4.59 -7.72 -16.18
C SER A 129 5.39 -7.00 -15.10
N LYS A 130 6.62 -6.63 -15.43
CA LYS A 130 7.53 -5.91 -14.57
C LYS A 130 8.31 -4.89 -15.38
N TYR A 131 8.29 -3.62 -14.92
CA TYR A 131 9.09 -2.54 -15.46
C TYR A 131 9.99 -2.00 -14.34
N THR A 132 11.28 -2.26 -14.43
CA THR A 132 12.23 -1.91 -13.36
C THR A 132 12.83 -0.52 -13.55
N PHE A 133 13.44 0.01 -12.48
CA PHE A 133 14.23 1.24 -12.55
C PHE A 133 15.30 1.16 -13.66
N GLN A 134 15.99 0.02 -13.77
CA GLN A 134 16.99 -0.19 -14.81
C GLN A 134 16.39 -0.14 -16.22
N ASN A 135 15.20 -0.70 -16.42
CA ASN A 135 14.46 -0.57 -17.68
C ASN A 135 14.13 0.89 -17.97
N SER A 136 13.66 1.62 -16.96
CA SER A 136 13.30 3.03 -17.09
C SER A 136 14.49 3.92 -17.44
N VAL A 137 15.67 3.65 -16.87
CA VAL A 137 16.92 4.34 -17.21
C VAL A 137 17.36 3.99 -18.64
N ALA A 138 17.30 2.71 -19.01
CA ALA A 138 17.68 2.26 -20.35
C ALA A 138 16.78 2.87 -21.45
N ASP A 139 15.49 3.05 -21.15
CA ASP A 139 14.52 3.67 -22.05
C ASP A 139 14.58 5.22 -22.05
N GLY A 140 15.42 5.82 -21.19
CA GLY A 140 15.55 7.27 -21.04
C GLY A 140 14.35 7.95 -20.35
N ALA A 141 13.47 7.17 -19.72
CA ALA A 141 12.30 7.69 -19.00
C ALA A 141 12.66 8.23 -17.61
N THR A 142 13.75 7.73 -17.02
CA THR A 142 14.27 8.18 -15.71
C THR A 142 15.77 8.44 -15.81
N LEU A 143 16.27 9.39 -15.02
CA LEU A 143 17.69 9.64 -14.89
C LEU A 143 18.33 8.63 -13.93
N GLU A 144 19.61 8.31 -14.17
CA GLU A 144 20.39 7.50 -13.26
C GLU A 144 20.58 8.17 -11.90
N LEU A 145 20.41 7.43 -10.81
CA LEU A 145 20.60 7.94 -9.45
C LEU A 145 22.08 7.90 -9.08
N ASN A 146 22.65 9.05 -8.79
CA ASN A 146 23.99 9.19 -8.26
C ASN A 146 23.94 9.36 -6.74
N PHE A 147 24.54 8.44 -6.00
CA PHE A 147 24.65 8.51 -4.55
C PHE A 147 26.02 9.05 -4.14
N LYS A 148 26.01 10.02 -3.23
CA LYS A 148 27.21 10.50 -2.55
C LYS A 148 27.07 10.25 -1.07
N THR A 149 27.94 9.42 -0.51
CA THR A 149 28.03 9.24 0.93
C THR A 149 28.65 10.49 1.54
N VAL A 150 27.93 11.13 2.44
CA VAL A 150 28.44 12.22 3.27
C VAL A 150 28.63 11.65 4.65
N PRO A 151 29.87 11.50 5.14
CA PRO A 151 30.11 11.08 6.52
C PRO A 151 29.54 12.15 7.45
N VAL A 152 28.71 11.73 8.38
CA VAL A 152 28.21 12.60 9.46
C VAL A 152 29.15 12.37 10.64
N GLU A 153 29.95 13.40 10.98
CA GLU A 153 30.71 13.40 12.21
C GLU A 153 29.76 13.79 13.35
N MET A 154 29.33 12.81 14.12
CA MET A 154 28.59 13.05 15.35
C MET A 154 29.58 13.28 16.49
N HIS A 155 29.63 14.51 16.98
CA HIS A 155 30.35 14.82 18.21
C HIS A 155 29.38 14.70 19.40
N LEU A 156 29.49 13.61 20.14
CA LEU A 156 28.80 13.44 21.41
C LEU A 156 29.67 14.08 22.50
N ASP A 157 29.11 15.01 23.23
CA ASP A 157 29.71 15.53 24.43
C ASP A 157 29.40 14.58 25.60
N ASP A 158 30.29 13.60 25.78
CA ASP A 158 30.12 12.55 26.80
C ASP A 158 29.90 13.11 28.21
N ALA A 159 30.54 14.23 28.54
CA ALA A 159 30.37 14.85 29.85
C ALA A 159 28.97 15.44 30.05
N LYS A 160 28.42 16.04 28.99
CA LYS A 160 27.05 16.59 29.01
C LYS A 160 26.02 15.49 29.04
N LEU A 161 26.21 14.44 28.24
CA LEU A 161 25.35 13.26 28.22
C LEU A 161 25.31 12.57 29.58
N GLN A 162 26.47 12.36 30.20
CA GLN A 162 26.56 11.74 31.53
C GLN A 162 25.82 12.57 32.57
N LYS A 163 26.00 13.90 32.56
CA LYS A 163 25.31 14.79 33.46
C LYS A 163 23.79 14.76 33.30
N GLU A 164 23.29 14.82 32.06
CA GLU A 164 21.86 14.71 31.76
C GLU A 164 21.30 13.33 32.16
N PHE A 165 22.06 12.27 31.93
CA PHE A 165 21.68 10.92 32.35
C PHE A 165 21.58 10.81 33.88
N ASP A 166 22.55 11.32 34.60
CA ASP A 166 22.57 11.33 36.07
C ASP A 166 21.39 12.13 36.63
N GLU A 167 21.10 13.33 36.05
CA GLU A 167 19.94 14.14 36.43
C GLU A 167 18.60 13.44 36.20
N LEU A 168 18.44 12.74 35.05
CA LEU A 168 17.23 12.01 34.70
C LEU A 168 17.04 10.74 35.55
N THR A 169 18.14 10.16 36.03
CA THR A 169 18.13 8.89 36.75
C THR A 169 18.34 9.03 38.25
N ASP A 170 18.35 10.25 38.78
CA ASP A 170 18.63 10.53 40.20
C ASP A 170 17.64 9.86 41.18
N GLN A 171 16.41 9.55 40.70
CA GLN A 171 15.36 8.93 41.54
C GLN A 171 15.20 7.42 41.33
N ILE A 172 16.02 6.77 40.49
CA ILE A 172 15.93 5.32 40.24
C ILE A 172 17.12 4.55 40.85
N SER A 173 16.90 3.28 41.13
CA SER A 173 17.90 2.42 41.75
C SER A 173 19.11 2.19 40.82
N GLU A 174 20.29 1.90 41.38
CA GLU A 174 21.49 1.54 40.59
C GLU A 174 21.29 0.30 39.72
N GLU A 175 20.43 -0.64 40.14
CA GLU A 175 20.08 -1.83 39.35
C GLU A 175 19.28 -1.43 38.11
N ASP A 176 18.28 -0.56 38.25
CA ASP A 176 17.47 -0.05 37.15
C ASP A 176 18.27 0.82 36.19
N LYS A 177 19.22 1.65 36.70
CA LYS A 177 20.15 2.41 35.86
C LYS A 177 21.00 1.49 34.97
N ASN A 178 21.55 0.42 35.56
CA ASN A 178 22.34 -0.57 34.82
C ASN A 178 21.51 -1.32 33.75
N GLU A 179 20.24 -1.59 34.04
CA GLU A 179 19.34 -2.20 33.07
C GLU A 179 19.01 -1.23 31.91
N LEU A 180 18.77 0.05 32.21
CA LEU A 180 18.58 1.11 31.22
C LEU A 180 19.79 1.24 30.29
N VAL A 181 21.01 1.31 30.83
CA VAL A 181 22.25 1.38 30.04
C VAL A 181 22.43 0.15 29.14
N ARG A 182 22.07 -1.03 29.61
CA ARG A 182 22.12 -2.26 28.77
C ARG A 182 21.12 -2.25 27.62
N ARG A 183 19.94 -1.67 27.83
CA ARG A 183 18.89 -1.57 26.80
C ARG A 183 19.11 -0.43 25.81
N THR A 184 19.84 0.61 26.22
CA THR A 184 20.10 1.83 25.42
C THR A 184 21.56 1.94 24.95
N SER A 185 22.28 0.82 24.84
CA SER A 185 23.63 0.86 24.29
C SER A 185 23.60 1.44 22.86
N VAL A 186 24.57 2.28 22.55
CA VAL A 186 24.67 2.99 21.26
C VAL A 186 24.55 2.04 20.07
N ASP A 187 25.02 0.80 20.20
CA ASP A 187 24.90 -0.25 19.20
C ASP A 187 23.45 -0.66 18.90
N ALA A 188 22.49 -0.42 19.80
CA ALA A 188 21.08 -0.72 19.58
C ALA A 188 20.34 0.31 18.68
N PHE A 189 20.94 1.48 18.46
CA PHE A 189 20.36 2.54 17.61
C PHE A 189 20.88 2.51 16.17
N PHE A 190 21.93 1.74 15.86
CA PHE A 190 22.58 1.72 14.56
C PHE A 190 22.54 0.36 13.85
N THR A 191 21.76 -0.60 14.35
CA THR A 191 21.42 -1.86 13.67
C THR A 191 19.98 -1.83 13.19
#